data_e9843c693142e6a4cdfe2b1f83d4061f
#
_entry.id   e9843c693142e6a4cdfe2b1f83d4061f
#
_cell.length_a   1.000
_cell.length_b   1.000
_cell.length_c   1.000
_cell.angle_alpha   90.00
_cell.angle_beta   90.00
_cell.angle_gamma   90.00
#
_symmetry.space_group_name_H-M   'P 1'
#
loop_
_entity.id
_entity.type
_entity.pdbx_description
1 polymer ?
#
loop_
_entity_poly.entity_id
_entity_poly.type
_entity_poly.pdbx_seq_one_letter_code
_entity_poly.pdbx_strand_id
1 'polypeptide(L)'
;QLGMYAQQRYGTAWLDLPNLLPAVLENPHIDTRFFTMVTDDVTAATIFEEGHIVRVVRKAIELGLPPILAIQMVTINAAQLLEKARWIGSISPGRAADILVVSDLEAVTIDQVYTDGILVAQGGQLIVEIPAYEYPAWAVHSLHLEPLTVEDFSIPAKQSPAKVRMMRVIPGMVHTEEEIVEMQPNNGELVSDPNRDILKAAVFYRHEPQSGLDGRKGLGFVSGTQFNPRCAYASTVAHDSHNLLV
;
A
#
# COMPACT_ATOMS: atom_id res chain seq x y z
N GLN A 1 24.19 -10.41 8.11
CA GLN A 1 25.43 -10.09 8.83
C GLN A 1 25.27 -8.93 9.83
N LEU A 2 24.29 -8.02 9.59
CA LEU A 2 24.00 -6.89 10.49
C LEU A 2 22.82 -7.17 11.44
N GLY A 3 22.22 -8.36 11.42
CA GLY A 3 21.05 -8.69 12.23
C GLY A 3 19.76 -7.96 11.82
N MET A 4 19.74 -7.38 10.60
CA MET A 4 18.55 -6.71 10.07
C MET A 4 17.69 -7.69 9.30
N TYR A 5 16.37 -7.46 9.36
CA TYR A 5 15.42 -8.14 8.50
C TYR A 5 15.14 -7.31 7.23
N ALA A 6 14.97 -8.00 6.12
CA ALA A 6 14.54 -7.40 4.86
C ALA A 6 13.11 -7.80 4.56
N GLN A 7 12.22 -6.82 4.46
CA GLN A 7 10.83 -7.03 4.08
C GLN A 7 10.67 -6.71 2.60
N GLN A 8 10.20 -7.69 1.84
CA GLN A 8 9.94 -7.56 0.42
C GLN A 8 8.44 -7.47 0.21
N ARG A 9 7.95 -6.37 -0.35
CA ARG A 9 6.53 -6.14 -0.52
C ARG A 9 6.05 -6.38 -1.94
N TYR A 10 4.79 -6.76 -2.02
CA TYR A 10 4.06 -6.88 -3.28
C TYR A 10 2.62 -6.40 -3.06
N GLY A 11 2.45 -5.09 -3.09
CA GLY A 11 1.19 -4.39 -2.89
C GLY A 11 0.36 -4.24 -4.16
N THR A 12 -0.61 -3.35 -4.16
CA THR A 12 -1.39 -3.00 -5.35
C THR A 12 -0.62 -2.03 -6.24
N ALA A 13 -0.08 -0.96 -5.67
CA ALA A 13 0.67 0.06 -6.40
C ALA A 13 2.18 -0.18 -6.34
N TRP A 14 2.69 -0.69 -5.23
CA TRP A 14 4.12 -0.89 -5.00
C TRP A 14 4.52 -2.36 -5.16
N LEU A 15 5.07 -2.67 -6.32
CA LEU A 15 5.37 -4.02 -6.79
C LEU A 15 6.89 -4.31 -6.69
N ASP A 16 7.47 -4.14 -5.51
CA ASP A 16 8.93 -4.21 -5.31
C ASP A 16 9.49 -5.65 -5.38
N LEU A 17 8.69 -6.65 -5.05
CA LEU A 17 9.13 -8.06 -4.95
C LEU A 17 9.91 -8.56 -6.19
N PRO A 18 9.51 -8.31 -7.44
CA PRO A 18 10.27 -8.77 -8.61
C PRO A 18 11.67 -8.17 -8.69
N ASN A 19 11.87 -6.96 -8.15
CA ASN A 19 13.16 -6.26 -8.17
C ASN A 19 14.05 -6.67 -6.98
N LEU A 20 13.47 -7.09 -5.88
CA LEU A 20 14.20 -7.42 -4.64
C LEU A 20 14.50 -8.90 -4.49
N LEU A 21 13.63 -9.77 -5.01
CA LEU A 21 13.76 -11.21 -4.88
C LEU A 21 15.04 -11.79 -5.53
N PRO A 22 15.59 -11.23 -6.62
CA PRO A 22 16.87 -11.68 -7.18
C PRO A 22 18.02 -11.68 -6.16
N ALA A 23 18.01 -10.76 -5.18
CA ALA A 23 19.01 -10.74 -4.11
C ALA A 23 19.01 -12.05 -3.28
N VAL A 24 17.87 -12.75 -3.21
CA VAL A 24 17.75 -14.06 -2.54
C VAL A 24 18.09 -15.18 -3.50
N LEU A 25 17.58 -15.15 -4.73
CA LEU A 25 17.70 -16.23 -5.72
C LEU A 25 19.14 -16.40 -6.23
N GLU A 26 19.86 -15.30 -6.39
CA GLU A 26 21.23 -15.29 -6.92
C GLU A 26 22.30 -15.59 -5.85
N ASN A 27 21.90 -15.63 -4.58
CA ASN A 27 22.83 -15.84 -3.46
C ASN A 27 22.50 -17.13 -2.68
N PRO A 28 22.96 -18.32 -3.12
CA PRO A 28 22.59 -19.60 -2.52
C PRO A 28 23.05 -19.76 -1.05
N HIS A 29 23.94 -18.90 -0.57
CA HIS A 29 24.45 -18.91 0.80
C HIS A 29 23.78 -17.87 1.72
N ILE A 30 22.77 -17.13 1.19
CA ILE A 30 22.08 -16.12 1.99
C ILE A 30 21.21 -16.80 3.06
N ASP A 31 21.21 -16.25 4.25
CA ASP A 31 20.35 -16.74 5.33
C ASP A 31 18.93 -16.21 5.15
N THR A 32 18.07 -17.04 4.57
CA THR A 32 16.68 -16.67 4.25
C THR A 32 15.82 -16.42 5.48
N ARG A 33 16.26 -16.78 6.70
CA ARG A 33 15.51 -16.51 7.94
C ARG A 33 15.31 -15.02 8.23
N PHE A 34 16.17 -14.18 7.68
CA PHE A 34 16.09 -12.71 7.81
C PHE A 34 15.28 -12.04 6.69
N PHE A 35 14.60 -12.81 5.86
CA PHE A 35 13.74 -12.27 4.81
C PHE A 35 12.29 -12.58 5.10
N THR A 36 11.45 -11.56 4.92
CA THR A 36 9.99 -11.67 5.01
C THR A 36 9.35 -11.09 3.78
N MET A 37 8.13 -11.52 3.49
CA MET A 37 7.31 -10.93 2.43
C MET A 37 6.04 -10.36 3.03
N VAL A 38 5.59 -9.24 2.49
CA VAL A 38 4.40 -8.50 2.96
C VAL A 38 3.61 -7.96 1.78
N THR A 39 2.36 -7.66 2.01
CA THR A 39 1.50 -7.02 1.02
C THR A 39 1.71 -5.51 0.97
N ASP A 40 1.81 -4.85 2.11
CA ASP A 40 1.81 -3.40 2.27
C ASP A 40 0.48 -2.78 1.77
N ASP A 41 0.51 -1.90 0.77
CA ASP A 41 -0.65 -1.23 0.19
C ASP A 41 -1.53 -2.19 -0.63
N VAL A 42 -2.62 -2.64 -0.07
CA VAL A 42 -3.55 -3.53 -0.78
C VAL A 42 -4.95 -2.95 -0.79
N THR A 43 -5.50 -2.75 -2.00
CA THR A 43 -6.89 -2.32 -2.15
C THR A 43 -7.87 -3.47 -1.95
N ALA A 44 -9.11 -3.14 -1.59
CA ALA A 44 -10.17 -4.13 -1.45
C ALA A 44 -10.41 -4.94 -2.74
N ALA A 45 -10.30 -4.30 -3.92
CA ALA A 45 -10.40 -4.97 -5.21
C ALA A 45 -9.32 -6.04 -5.37
N THR A 46 -8.05 -5.70 -5.12
CA THR A 46 -6.95 -6.66 -5.20
C THR A 46 -7.12 -7.83 -4.23
N ILE A 47 -7.58 -7.56 -2.99
CA ILE A 47 -7.84 -8.63 -2.01
C ILE A 47 -8.92 -9.58 -2.52
N PHE A 48 -9.97 -9.03 -3.12
CA PHE A 48 -11.11 -9.82 -3.59
C PHE A 48 -10.78 -10.62 -4.86
N GLU A 49 -10.04 -10.06 -5.79
CA GLU A 49 -9.74 -10.65 -7.10
C GLU A 49 -8.53 -11.59 -7.06
N GLU A 50 -7.46 -11.22 -6.35
CA GLU A 50 -6.17 -11.92 -6.38
C GLU A 50 -5.82 -12.55 -5.03
N GLY A 51 -6.45 -12.12 -3.93
CA GLY A 51 -6.14 -12.51 -2.56
C GLY A 51 -5.19 -11.55 -1.85
N HIS A 52 -4.97 -11.81 -0.58
CA HIS A 52 -4.06 -11.01 0.27
C HIS A 52 -2.62 -11.55 0.21
N ILE A 53 -2.09 -12.09 1.31
CA ILE A 53 -0.70 -12.61 1.38
C ILE A 53 -0.45 -13.80 0.43
N VAL A 54 -1.47 -14.57 0.08
CA VAL A 54 -1.36 -15.68 -0.87
C VAL A 54 -0.91 -15.22 -2.25
N ARG A 55 -1.32 -14.03 -2.69
CA ARG A 55 -0.88 -13.40 -3.93
C ARG A 55 0.64 -13.17 -3.93
N VAL A 56 1.19 -12.69 -2.81
CA VAL A 56 2.63 -12.44 -2.65
C VAL A 56 3.41 -13.76 -2.75
N VAL A 57 2.91 -14.81 -2.09
CA VAL A 57 3.53 -16.14 -2.11
C VAL A 57 3.52 -16.72 -3.52
N ARG A 58 2.38 -16.68 -4.22
CA ARG A 58 2.27 -17.14 -5.61
C ARG A 58 3.24 -16.40 -6.52
N LYS A 59 3.34 -15.07 -6.38
CA LYS A 59 4.27 -14.28 -7.18
C LYS A 59 5.72 -14.62 -6.92
N ALA A 60 6.09 -14.86 -5.67
CA ALA A 60 7.45 -15.29 -5.33
C ALA A 60 7.79 -16.67 -5.94
N ILE A 61 6.86 -17.62 -5.91
CA ILE A 61 7.02 -18.95 -6.52
C ILE A 61 7.15 -18.82 -8.05
N GLU A 62 6.29 -18.03 -8.69
CA GLU A 62 6.36 -17.74 -10.13
C GLU A 62 7.73 -17.18 -10.53
N LEU A 63 8.34 -16.36 -9.67
CA LEU A 63 9.67 -15.80 -9.89
C LEU A 63 10.82 -16.78 -9.59
N GLY A 64 10.51 -17.99 -9.14
CA GLY A 64 11.49 -19.08 -8.93
C GLY A 64 11.87 -19.33 -7.48
N LEU A 65 11.20 -18.69 -6.50
CA LEU A 65 11.46 -19.02 -5.09
C LEU A 65 10.83 -20.38 -4.76
N PRO A 66 11.56 -21.31 -4.14
CA PRO A 66 10.98 -22.59 -3.71
C PRO A 66 9.75 -22.39 -2.82
N PRO A 67 8.63 -23.11 -3.04
CA PRO A 67 7.37 -22.91 -2.33
C PRO A 67 7.50 -22.91 -0.80
N ILE A 68 8.27 -23.83 -0.26
CA ILE A 68 8.49 -23.92 1.21
C ILE A 68 9.20 -22.68 1.74
N LEU A 69 10.17 -22.12 1.03
CA LEU A 69 10.85 -20.87 1.43
C LEU A 69 9.89 -19.69 1.36
N ALA A 70 9.06 -19.61 0.30
CA ALA A 70 8.05 -18.58 0.17
C ALA A 70 7.06 -18.61 1.36
N ILE A 71 6.59 -19.79 1.74
CA ILE A 71 5.71 -19.98 2.90
C ILE A 71 6.43 -19.60 4.21
N GLN A 72 7.68 -20.00 4.39
CA GLN A 72 8.45 -19.64 5.59
C GLN A 72 8.61 -18.12 5.74
N MET A 73 8.82 -17.40 4.64
CA MET A 73 8.99 -15.93 4.66
C MET A 73 7.73 -15.18 5.11
N VAL A 74 6.55 -15.76 4.94
CA VAL A 74 5.28 -15.16 5.38
C VAL A 74 4.72 -15.77 6.66
N THR A 75 5.38 -16.78 7.23
CA THR A 75 4.94 -17.47 8.44
C THR A 75 5.99 -17.36 9.54
N ILE A 76 6.89 -18.35 9.65
CA ILE A 76 7.84 -18.42 10.76
C ILE A 76 8.83 -17.26 10.78
N ASN A 77 9.31 -16.78 9.62
CA ASN A 77 10.24 -15.66 9.57
C ASN A 77 9.55 -14.37 10.04
N ALA A 78 8.31 -14.12 9.58
CA ALA A 78 7.51 -12.98 10.05
C ALA A 78 7.22 -13.07 11.56
N ALA A 79 6.89 -14.26 12.05
CA ALA A 79 6.68 -14.48 13.48
C ALA A 79 7.96 -14.24 14.31
N GLN A 80 9.14 -14.58 13.78
CA GLN A 80 10.43 -14.30 14.42
C GLN A 80 10.72 -12.80 14.43
N LEU A 81 10.53 -12.10 13.31
CA LEU A 81 10.68 -10.66 13.22
C LEU A 81 9.82 -9.92 14.27
N LEU A 82 8.58 -10.36 14.44
CA LEU A 82 7.62 -9.77 15.37
C LEU A 82 7.76 -10.30 16.82
N GLU A 83 8.75 -11.13 17.10
CA GLU A 83 8.95 -11.80 18.40
C GLU A 83 7.74 -12.62 18.85
N LYS A 84 6.94 -13.14 17.90
CA LYS A 84 5.73 -13.95 18.13
C LYS A 84 5.92 -15.43 17.83
N ALA A 85 7.12 -15.88 17.45
CA ALA A 85 7.39 -17.26 17.06
C ALA A 85 7.10 -18.30 18.17
N ARG A 86 6.94 -17.86 19.42
CA ARG A 86 6.47 -18.73 20.51
C ARG A 86 5.00 -19.14 20.34
N TRP A 87 4.19 -18.30 19.69
CA TRP A 87 2.74 -18.43 19.63
C TRP A 87 2.20 -18.81 18.25
N ILE A 88 2.87 -18.38 17.19
CA ILE A 88 2.43 -18.53 15.80
C ILE A 88 3.61 -18.86 14.87
N GLY A 89 3.31 -19.11 13.60
CA GLY A 89 4.29 -19.22 12.51
C GLY A 89 4.75 -20.65 12.20
N SER A 90 4.37 -21.66 12.98
CA SER A 90 4.57 -23.06 12.62
C SER A 90 3.60 -23.98 13.37
N ILE A 91 3.43 -25.19 12.87
CA ILE A 91 2.62 -26.24 13.50
C ILE A 91 3.51 -26.90 14.57
N SER A 92 3.26 -26.56 15.84
CA SER A 92 4.01 -27.07 16.98
C SER A 92 3.12 -27.05 18.23
N PRO A 93 3.34 -27.97 19.20
CA PRO A 93 2.59 -27.97 20.43
C PRO A 93 2.68 -26.63 21.17
N GLY A 94 1.54 -26.11 21.63
CA GLY A 94 1.43 -24.86 22.37
C GLY A 94 1.38 -23.59 21.49
N ARG A 95 1.32 -23.73 20.17
CA ARG A 95 1.06 -22.61 19.24
C ARG A 95 -0.40 -22.60 18.79
N ALA A 96 -0.84 -21.43 18.34
CA ALA A 96 -2.17 -21.27 17.76
C ALA A 96 -2.38 -22.22 16.57
N ALA A 97 -3.54 -22.84 16.53
CA ALA A 97 -3.90 -23.76 15.46
C ALA A 97 -4.54 -23.03 14.28
N ASP A 98 -3.82 -22.01 13.75
CA ASP A 98 -4.14 -21.32 12.51
C ASP A 98 -3.45 -22.05 11.38
N ILE A 99 -4.20 -22.90 10.67
CA ILE A 99 -3.66 -23.91 9.77
C ILE A 99 -4.35 -23.79 8.41
N LEU A 100 -3.55 -23.88 7.35
CA LEU A 100 -4.02 -24.03 5.98
C LEU A 100 -3.78 -25.46 5.50
N VAL A 101 -4.76 -26.07 4.86
CA VAL A 101 -4.58 -27.29 4.08
C VAL A 101 -4.46 -26.88 2.62
N VAL A 102 -3.31 -27.21 2.02
CA VAL A 102 -2.94 -26.81 0.67
C VAL A 102 -2.73 -28.07 -0.17
N SER A 103 -3.51 -28.21 -1.26
CA SER A 103 -3.41 -29.37 -2.14
C SER A 103 -2.36 -29.22 -3.24
N ASP A 104 -2.01 -27.98 -3.60
CA ASP A 104 -0.99 -27.66 -4.60
C ASP A 104 -0.09 -26.55 -4.07
N LEU A 105 1.20 -26.86 -3.84
CA LEU A 105 2.16 -25.91 -3.30
C LEU A 105 2.66 -24.91 -4.34
N GLU A 106 2.66 -25.27 -5.64
CA GLU A 106 3.08 -24.37 -6.72
C GLU A 106 2.02 -23.31 -6.99
N ALA A 107 0.75 -23.74 -7.12
CA ALA A 107 -0.38 -22.83 -7.29
C ALA A 107 -0.89 -22.23 -5.97
N VAL A 108 -0.41 -22.72 -4.85
CA VAL A 108 -0.90 -22.38 -3.49
C VAL A 108 -2.42 -22.49 -3.43
N THR A 109 -2.92 -23.69 -3.78
CA THR A 109 -4.35 -23.98 -3.73
C THR A 109 -4.76 -24.34 -2.32
N ILE A 110 -5.53 -23.45 -1.67
CA ILE A 110 -5.99 -23.60 -0.30
C ILE A 110 -7.35 -24.30 -0.30
N ASP A 111 -7.39 -25.51 0.28
CA ASP A 111 -8.62 -26.29 0.38
C ASP A 111 -9.39 -26.01 1.67
N GLN A 112 -8.67 -25.85 2.79
CA GLN A 112 -9.27 -25.61 4.09
C GLN A 112 -8.48 -24.56 4.88
N VAL A 113 -9.19 -23.79 5.68
CA VAL A 113 -8.66 -22.79 6.61
C VAL A 113 -9.17 -23.07 8.00
N TYR A 114 -8.26 -23.25 8.94
CA TYR A 114 -8.56 -23.37 10.35
C TYR A 114 -8.05 -22.16 11.10
N THR A 115 -8.85 -21.66 12.03
CA THR A 115 -8.45 -20.61 13.00
C THR A 115 -8.74 -21.12 14.40
N ASP A 116 -7.75 -21.10 15.29
CA ASP A 116 -7.82 -21.70 16.63
C ASP A 116 -8.32 -23.16 16.62
N GLY A 117 -7.97 -23.92 15.56
CA GLY A 117 -8.40 -25.32 15.39
C GLY A 117 -9.83 -25.49 14.88
N ILE A 118 -10.56 -24.45 14.62
CA ILE A 118 -11.92 -24.47 14.06
C ILE A 118 -11.85 -24.29 12.55
N LEU A 119 -12.48 -25.19 11.80
CA LEU A 119 -12.60 -25.04 10.34
C LEU A 119 -13.52 -23.85 10.05
N VAL A 120 -12.96 -22.81 9.40
CA VAL A 120 -13.68 -21.56 9.10
C VAL A 120 -13.98 -21.36 7.62
N ALA A 121 -13.17 -21.96 6.72
CA ALA A 121 -13.43 -21.92 5.29
C ALA A 121 -13.02 -23.23 4.62
N GLN A 122 -13.72 -23.59 3.55
CA GLN A 122 -13.45 -24.78 2.74
C GLN A 122 -13.84 -24.52 1.28
N GLY A 123 -13.00 -24.97 0.34
CA GLY A 123 -13.28 -24.84 -1.08
C GLY A 123 -13.53 -23.40 -1.54
N GLY A 124 -12.84 -22.44 -0.94
CA GLY A 124 -13.00 -21.01 -1.24
C GLY A 124 -14.25 -20.35 -0.65
N GLN A 125 -14.98 -21.07 0.19
CA GLN A 125 -16.21 -20.58 0.85
C GLN A 125 -16.00 -20.45 2.34
N LEU A 126 -16.42 -19.31 2.90
CA LEU A 126 -16.53 -19.14 4.34
C LEU A 126 -17.71 -19.99 4.86
N ILE A 127 -17.49 -20.81 5.89
CA ILE A 127 -18.49 -21.74 6.44
C ILE A 127 -18.95 -21.36 7.85
N VAL A 128 -18.42 -20.28 8.38
CA VAL A 128 -18.82 -19.69 9.67
C VAL A 128 -19.50 -18.35 9.45
N GLU A 129 -20.40 -17.99 10.35
CA GLU A 129 -20.99 -16.66 10.34
C GLU A 129 -20.02 -15.66 10.98
N ILE A 130 -19.76 -14.53 10.28
CA ILE A 130 -19.04 -13.41 10.86
C ILE A 130 -20.06 -12.44 11.44
N PRO A 131 -20.06 -12.21 12.76
CA PRO A 131 -21.00 -11.27 13.36
C PRO A 131 -20.76 -9.86 12.84
N ALA A 132 -21.85 -9.11 12.62
CA ALA A 132 -21.77 -7.71 12.28
C ALA A 132 -21.05 -6.93 13.40
N TYR A 133 -20.12 -6.07 13.02
CA TYR A 133 -19.40 -5.19 13.95
C TYR A 133 -19.90 -3.77 13.81
N GLU A 134 -20.30 -3.16 14.92
CA GLU A 134 -20.65 -1.74 14.97
C GLU A 134 -19.38 -0.90 15.22
N TYR A 135 -19.02 -0.11 14.22
CA TYR A 135 -17.88 0.78 14.34
C TYR A 135 -18.19 1.95 15.27
N PRO A 136 -17.26 2.34 16.16
CA PRO A 136 -17.46 3.50 17.01
C PRO A 136 -17.58 4.78 16.18
N ALA A 137 -18.30 5.78 16.69
CA ALA A 137 -18.58 7.02 15.98
C ALA A 137 -17.30 7.73 15.45
N TRP A 138 -16.21 7.71 16.23
CA TRP A 138 -14.95 8.32 15.81
C TRP A 138 -14.33 7.64 14.57
N ALA A 139 -14.62 6.38 14.32
CA ALA A 139 -14.11 5.65 13.15
C ALA A 139 -14.92 5.96 11.89
N VAL A 140 -16.23 6.20 12.01
CA VAL A 140 -17.12 6.51 10.88
C VAL A 140 -17.27 8.01 10.60
N HIS A 141 -16.95 8.85 11.59
CA HIS A 141 -16.96 10.31 11.47
C HIS A 141 -15.53 10.85 11.63
N SER A 142 -14.67 10.56 10.67
CA SER A 142 -13.22 10.87 10.74
C SER A 142 -12.80 12.05 9.85
N LEU A 143 -13.74 12.74 9.20
CA LEU A 143 -13.49 13.89 8.35
C LEU A 143 -13.91 15.17 9.10
N HIS A 144 -12.92 15.93 9.56
CA HIS A 144 -13.11 17.19 10.27
C HIS A 144 -12.53 18.33 9.43
N LEU A 145 -13.25 18.69 8.37
CA LEU A 145 -12.82 19.70 7.40
C LEU A 145 -14.02 20.60 7.06
N GLU A 146 -13.81 21.90 7.13
CA GLU A 146 -14.79 22.86 6.64
C GLU A 146 -14.97 22.72 5.12
N PRO A 147 -16.16 23.05 4.59
CA PRO A 147 -16.41 23.01 3.16
C PRO A 147 -15.36 23.81 2.36
N LEU A 148 -14.73 23.14 1.42
CA LEU A 148 -13.72 23.76 0.55
C LEU A 148 -14.40 24.56 -0.58
N THR A 149 -13.75 25.64 -0.96
CA THR A 149 -14.13 26.51 -2.08
C THR A 149 -13.10 26.42 -3.20
N VAL A 150 -13.39 26.98 -4.37
CA VAL A 150 -12.46 27.01 -5.51
C VAL A 150 -11.18 27.77 -5.18
N GLU A 151 -11.28 28.80 -4.35
CA GLU A 151 -10.17 29.63 -3.89
C GLU A 151 -9.16 28.85 -3.05
N ASP A 152 -9.59 27.76 -2.41
CA ASP A 152 -8.69 26.89 -1.66
C ASP A 152 -7.68 26.16 -2.53
N PHE A 153 -7.95 26.05 -3.83
CA PHE A 153 -7.09 25.41 -4.82
C PHE A 153 -6.30 26.42 -5.66
N SER A 154 -6.42 27.71 -5.38
CA SER A 154 -5.72 28.76 -6.14
C SER A 154 -4.22 28.75 -5.88
N ILE A 155 -3.42 28.79 -6.93
CA ILE A 155 -1.96 28.94 -6.88
C ILE A 155 -1.58 30.21 -7.66
N PRO A 156 -1.43 31.35 -6.98
CA PRO A 156 -1.09 32.60 -7.65
C PRO A 156 0.30 32.55 -8.26
N ALA A 157 0.42 33.05 -9.49
CA ALA A 157 1.71 33.18 -10.16
C ALA A 157 2.44 34.44 -9.69
N LYS A 158 3.70 34.27 -9.29
CA LYS A 158 4.57 35.38 -8.88
C LYS A 158 5.27 36.08 -10.08
N GLN A 159 5.36 35.36 -11.20
CA GLN A 159 6.02 35.84 -12.43
C GLN A 159 5.46 35.10 -13.65
N SER A 160 5.76 35.61 -14.86
CA SER A 160 5.34 34.98 -16.13
C SER A 160 6.55 34.99 -17.11
N PRO A 161 7.00 33.82 -17.61
CA PRO A 161 6.64 32.47 -17.16
C PRO A 161 7.06 32.20 -15.72
N ALA A 162 6.37 31.31 -15.04
CA ALA A 162 6.70 30.86 -13.70
C ALA A 162 7.51 29.55 -13.77
N LYS A 163 8.64 29.48 -13.05
CA LYS A 163 9.35 28.22 -12.81
C LYS A 163 8.71 27.53 -11.63
N VAL A 164 8.21 26.33 -11.87
CA VAL A 164 7.51 25.52 -10.87
C VAL A 164 8.29 24.24 -10.60
N ARG A 165 8.56 24.01 -9.33
CA ARG A 165 9.07 22.74 -8.86
C ARG A 165 7.87 21.82 -8.61
N MET A 166 7.84 20.68 -9.30
CA MET A 166 6.79 19.70 -9.15
C MET A 166 7.32 18.31 -8.83
N MET A 167 6.44 17.45 -8.39
CA MET A 167 6.67 16.05 -8.07
C MET A 167 6.35 15.20 -9.30
N ARG A 168 7.33 14.45 -9.81
CA ARG A 168 7.10 13.44 -10.83
C ARG A 168 6.88 12.09 -10.18
N VAL A 169 5.70 11.52 -10.39
CA VAL A 169 5.36 10.15 -9.97
C VAL A 169 5.95 9.16 -10.97
N ILE A 170 6.57 8.10 -10.46
CA ILE A 170 7.10 7.01 -11.27
C ILE A 170 6.20 5.79 -11.04
N PRO A 171 5.44 5.34 -12.05
CA PRO A 171 4.53 4.22 -11.89
C PRO A 171 5.23 2.97 -11.35
N GLY A 172 4.65 2.32 -10.34
CA GLY A 172 5.18 1.12 -9.71
C GLY A 172 6.33 1.34 -8.72
N MET A 173 6.76 2.61 -8.50
CA MET A 173 7.86 2.94 -7.59
C MET A 173 7.37 3.80 -6.43
N VAL A 174 8.04 3.69 -5.28
CA VAL A 174 7.73 4.50 -4.09
C VAL A 174 8.29 5.91 -4.17
N HIS A 175 9.48 6.02 -4.76
CA HIS A 175 10.15 7.31 -4.86
C HIS A 175 9.55 8.16 -5.97
N THR A 176 9.58 9.45 -5.77
CA THR A 176 9.25 10.48 -6.75
C THR A 176 10.52 11.22 -7.15
N GLU A 177 10.48 11.87 -8.30
CA GLU A 177 11.56 12.73 -8.77
C GLU A 177 11.15 14.20 -8.69
N GLU A 178 12.12 15.07 -8.50
CA GLU A 178 11.91 16.51 -8.65
C GLU A 178 12.01 16.88 -10.14
N GLU A 179 11.02 17.62 -10.62
CA GLU A 179 11.02 18.20 -11.96
C GLU A 179 10.77 19.70 -11.89
N ILE A 180 11.54 20.49 -12.66
CA ILE A 180 11.35 21.93 -12.76
C ILE A 180 10.82 22.26 -14.15
N VAL A 181 9.62 22.83 -14.20
CA VAL A 181 8.96 23.20 -15.46
C VAL A 181 8.62 24.68 -15.52
N GLU A 182 8.58 25.22 -16.74
CA GLU A 182 8.04 26.54 -16.99
C GLU A 182 6.54 26.43 -17.31
N MET A 183 5.76 27.24 -16.60
CA MET A 183 4.30 27.32 -16.77
C MET A 183 3.89 28.75 -17.08
N GLN A 184 2.97 28.90 -18.03
CA GLN A 184 2.35 30.19 -18.32
C GLN A 184 1.14 30.38 -17.41
N PRO A 185 1.07 31.47 -16.64
CA PRO A 185 -0.10 31.79 -15.86
C PRO A 185 -1.32 32.05 -16.74
N ASN A 186 -2.49 31.64 -16.28
CA ASN A 186 -3.78 32.02 -16.84
C ASN A 186 -4.48 32.97 -15.84
N ASN A 187 -4.72 34.20 -16.23
CA ASN A 187 -5.32 35.24 -15.37
C ASN A 187 -4.61 35.40 -14.01
N GLY A 188 -3.29 35.30 -14.00
CA GLY A 188 -2.49 35.43 -12.77
C GLY A 188 -2.41 34.19 -11.88
N GLU A 189 -2.96 33.08 -12.31
CA GLU A 189 -2.91 31.80 -11.62
C GLU A 189 -2.19 30.71 -12.42
N LEU A 190 -1.57 29.79 -11.71
CA LEU A 190 -1.04 28.56 -12.29
C LEU A 190 -2.13 27.49 -12.28
N VAL A 191 -2.41 26.95 -13.46
CA VAL A 191 -3.47 25.96 -13.69
C VAL A 191 -2.87 24.65 -14.21
N SER A 192 -3.60 23.55 -14.05
CA SER A 192 -3.22 22.26 -14.64
C SER A 192 -3.08 22.35 -16.16
N ASP A 193 -2.13 21.60 -16.70
CA ASP A 193 -1.94 21.41 -18.14
C ASP A 193 -1.94 19.89 -18.44
N PRO A 194 -3.13 19.27 -18.59
CA PRO A 194 -3.24 17.84 -18.82
C PRO A 194 -2.54 17.35 -20.10
N ASN A 195 -2.36 18.24 -21.11
CA ASN A 195 -1.65 17.85 -22.34
C ASN A 195 -0.15 17.60 -22.10
N ARG A 196 0.40 18.17 -21.03
CA ARG A 196 1.78 17.97 -20.57
C ARG A 196 1.86 17.04 -19.36
N ASP A 197 0.74 16.39 -18.97
CA ASP A 197 0.62 15.61 -17.75
C ASP A 197 1.01 16.41 -16.49
N ILE A 198 0.65 17.70 -16.46
CA ILE A 198 0.86 18.57 -15.31
C ILE A 198 -0.48 18.78 -14.61
N LEU A 199 -0.65 18.14 -13.48
CA LEU A 199 -1.89 18.20 -12.71
C LEU A 199 -1.67 18.96 -11.40
N LYS A 200 -2.66 19.76 -11.00
CA LYS A 200 -2.69 20.38 -9.68
C LYS A 200 -2.97 19.31 -8.63
N ALA A 201 -2.20 19.31 -7.56
CA ALA A 201 -2.43 18.48 -6.40
C ALA A 201 -2.62 19.34 -5.16
N ALA A 202 -3.60 19.00 -4.35
CA ALA A 202 -3.90 19.67 -3.10
C ALA A 202 -4.03 18.67 -1.96
N VAL A 203 -3.42 18.95 -0.82
CA VAL A 203 -3.54 18.13 0.39
C VAL A 203 -4.10 19.02 1.49
N PHE A 204 -5.20 18.60 2.11
CA PHE A 204 -5.84 19.31 3.21
C PHE A 204 -5.81 18.47 4.47
N TYR A 205 -5.39 19.09 5.59
CA TYR A 205 -5.48 18.49 6.90
C TYR A 205 -6.95 18.32 7.29
N ARG A 206 -7.37 17.09 7.58
CA ARG A 206 -8.77 16.74 7.83
C ARG A 206 -9.06 16.16 9.22
N HIS A 207 -8.03 16.02 10.04
CA HIS A 207 -8.19 15.45 11.36
C HIS A 207 -8.78 16.47 12.35
N GLU A 208 -9.13 16.00 13.54
CA GLU A 208 -9.62 16.91 14.60
C GLU A 208 -8.68 18.08 14.81
N PRO A 209 -9.23 19.27 15.09
CA PRO A 209 -8.43 20.45 15.36
C PRO A 209 -7.36 20.19 16.42
N GLN A 210 -6.10 20.42 16.06
CA GLN A 210 -4.97 20.35 16.96
C GLN A 210 -4.22 21.68 16.88
N SER A 211 -3.76 22.18 18.03
CA SER A 211 -3.04 23.44 18.09
C SER A 211 -1.95 23.53 17.01
N GLY A 212 -2.10 24.48 16.11
CA GLY A 212 -1.17 24.80 15.04
C GLY A 212 -1.23 23.95 13.77
N LEU A 213 -2.20 23.06 13.63
CA LEU A 213 -2.39 22.25 12.40
C LEU A 213 -3.69 22.58 11.65
N ASP A 214 -4.61 23.27 12.28
CA ASP A 214 -5.92 23.61 11.72
C ASP A 214 -5.77 24.46 10.45
N GLY A 215 -6.54 24.12 9.41
CA GLY A 215 -6.52 24.83 8.14
C GLY A 215 -5.23 24.63 7.32
N ARG A 216 -4.31 23.77 7.71
CA ARG A 216 -3.12 23.48 6.92
C ARG A 216 -3.47 22.83 5.60
N LYS A 217 -2.92 23.41 4.54
CA LYS A 217 -3.01 22.86 3.19
C LYS A 217 -1.65 22.91 2.49
N GLY A 218 -1.42 21.95 1.61
CA GLY A 218 -0.31 21.95 0.66
C GLY A 218 -0.86 22.02 -0.76
N LEU A 219 -0.32 22.90 -1.59
CA LEU A 219 -0.68 23.02 -2.98
C LEU A 219 0.55 22.88 -3.85
N GLY A 220 0.43 22.17 -4.96
CA GLY A 220 1.54 21.96 -5.87
C GLY A 220 1.09 21.36 -7.19
N PHE A 221 2.08 20.86 -7.94
CA PHE A 221 1.85 20.18 -9.19
C PHE A 221 2.53 18.81 -9.17
N VAL A 222 1.91 17.88 -9.89
CA VAL A 222 2.40 16.51 -10.09
C VAL A 222 2.40 16.16 -11.57
N SER A 223 3.31 15.28 -11.98
CA SER A 223 3.34 14.66 -13.30
C SER A 223 3.57 13.15 -13.19
N GLY A 224 3.56 12.43 -14.30
CA GLY A 224 3.76 10.98 -14.34
C GLY A 224 2.51 10.17 -13.94
N THR A 225 1.38 10.85 -13.74
CA THR A 225 0.13 10.21 -13.29
C THR A 225 -0.62 9.51 -14.41
N GLN A 226 -0.41 9.93 -15.65
CA GLN A 226 -1.13 9.47 -16.85
C GLN A 226 -2.66 9.62 -16.73
N PHE A 227 -3.10 10.58 -15.89
CA PHE A 227 -4.50 10.82 -15.60
C PHE A 227 -5.12 11.64 -16.73
N ASN A 228 -5.82 10.99 -17.64
CA ASN A 228 -6.34 11.60 -18.88
C ASN A 228 -7.79 12.12 -18.83
N PRO A 229 -8.70 11.69 -17.96
CA PRO A 229 -10.06 12.23 -17.95
C PRO A 229 -10.09 13.67 -17.44
N ARG A 230 -10.99 14.50 -18.03
CA ARG A 230 -11.31 15.81 -17.48
C ARG A 230 -12.16 15.67 -16.23
N CYS A 231 -11.55 15.31 -15.13
CA CYS A 231 -12.22 15.22 -13.84
C CYS A 231 -11.25 15.61 -12.72
N ALA A 232 -11.76 15.78 -11.52
CA ALA A 232 -11.00 15.82 -10.29
C ALA A 232 -11.16 14.48 -9.57
N TYR A 233 -10.09 14.02 -8.95
CA TYR A 233 -10.10 12.86 -8.06
C TYR A 233 -9.82 13.33 -6.64
N ALA A 234 -10.58 12.84 -5.67
CA ALA A 234 -10.35 13.13 -4.27
C ALA A 234 -10.35 11.83 -3.46
N SER A 235 -9.44 11.74 -2.51
CA SER A 235 -9.32 10.58 -1.62
C SER A 235 -8.94 11.01 -0.21
N THR A 236 -9.57 10.37 0.78
CA THR A 236 -9.16 10.47 2.20
C THR A 236 -8.22 9.33 2.59
N VAL A 237 -7.89 8.45 1.66
CA VAL A 237 -6.91 7.37 1.83
C VAL A 237 -5.55 7.84 1.26
N ALA A 238 -5.13 9.06 1.63
CA ALA A 238 -3.79 9.53 1.37
C ALA A 238 -2.85 8.80 2.34
N HIS A 239 -1.95 8.00 1.77
CA HIS A 239 -1.07 7.12 2.53
C HIS A 239 -0.31 7.88 3.62
N ASP A 240 -0.06 7.21 4.73
CA ASP A 240 0.62 7.69 5.93
C ASP A 240 -0.11 8.81 6.71
N SER A 241 -0.52 9.87 6.07
CA SER A 241 -1.14 11.01 6.74
C SER A 241 -2.65 10.93 6.87
N HIS A 242 -3.30 10.14 5.98
CA HIS A 242 -4.76 10.07 5.83
C HIS A 242 -5.44 11.43 5.68
N ASN A 243 -4.74 12.41 5.12
CA ASN A 243 -5.30 13.71 4.77
C ASN A 243 -6.23 13.61 3.56
N LEU A 244 -7.01 14.67 3.29
CA LEU A 244 -7.72 14.77 2.03
C LEU A 244 -6.74 15.17 0.94
N LEU A 245 -6.56 14.30 -0.06
CA LEU A 245 -5.82 14.57 -1.29
C LEU A 245 -6.82 14.82 -2.42
N VAL A 246 -6.62 15.86 -3.18
CA VAL A 246 -7.39 16.21 -4.38
C VAL A 246 -6.46 16.44 -5.54
#